data_d0719c88c99b2298e7d63b0788e8c8b0
#
_entry.id   d0719c88c99b2298e7d63b0788e8c8b0
#
_cell.length_a   1.000
_cell.length_b   1.000
_cell.length_c   1.000
_cell.angle_alpha   90.00
_cell.angle_beta   90.00
_cell.angle_gamma   90.00
#
_symmetry.space_group_name_H-M   'P 1'
#
loop_
_entity.id
_entity.type
_entity.pdbx_description
1 polymer ?
#
loop_
_entity_poly.entity_id
_entity_poly.type
_entity_poly.pdbx_seq_one_letter_code
_entity_poly.pdbx_strand_id
1 'polypeptide(L)'
;TPLWPNLVEIPKILGAGVECVRLDFGAHGWTLDVDRLLGALTPGTRAVYINSPNNPTGWTIGREAQRTILDHCRRHGIWIFADDAYERLYYEGNHVAPSFLDLADPGERVISTNTFSKSWLMTGWRLGWAVVPPALEADLAKLVEYNTSCAPVFVQRAGLAAVTQGEPVIAHTLA
;
A
#
# COMPACT_ATOMS: atom_id res chain seq x y z
N THR A 1 -1.81 -12.17 -7.15
CA THR A 1 -1.59 -13.21 -6.11
C THR A 1 -0.30 -13.96 -6.40
N PRO A 2 0.38 -14.51 -5.40
CA PRO A 2 -0.05 -14.61 -4.01
C PRO A 2 0.01 -13.27 -3.29
N LEU A 3 -0.82 -13.10 -2.24
CA LEU A 3 -0.84 -11.90 -1.39
C LEU A 3 -1.41 -12.25 0.00
N TRP A 4 -1.29 -11.34 0.95
CA TRP A 4 -1.84 -11.50 2.28
C TRP A 4 -3.38 -11.60 2.23
N PRO A 5 -4.00 -12.66 2.80
CA PRO A 5 -5.43 -12.96 2.61
C PRO A 5 -6.39 -11.82 2.98
N ASN A 6 -6.06 -11.01 3.97
CA ASN A 6 -6.94 -9.91 4.40
C ASN A 6 -7.25 -8.92 3.26
N LEU A 7 -6.34 -8.76 2.30
CA LEU A 7 -6.53 -7.85 1.16
C LEU A 7 -7.62 -8.35 0.20
N VAL A 8 -7.94 -9.63 0.26
CA VAL A 8 -9.03 -10.25 -0.52
C VAL A 8 -10.29 -10.37 0.31
N GLU A 9 -10.16 -10.81 1.55
CA GLU A 9 -11.31 -11.18 2.37
C GLU A 9 -12.06 -9.95 2.93
N ILE A 10 -11.36 -8.85 3.25
CA ILE A 10 -12.01 -7.62 3.73
C ILE A 10 -12.97 -7.03 2.69
N PRO A 11 -12.58 -6.82 1.40
CA PRO A 11 -13.52 -6.37 0.39
C PRO A 11 -14.71 -7.32 0.20
N LYS A 12 -14.51 -8.63 0.26
CA LYS A 12 -15.61 -9.61 0.17
C LYS A 12 -16.60 -9.49 1.32
N ILE A 13 -16.10 -9.31 2.55
CA ILE A 13 -16.95 -9.08 3.73
C ILE A 13 -17.83 -7.83 3.52
N LEU A 14 -17.30 -6.82 2.83
CA LEU A 14 -18.03 -5.59 2.49
C LEU A 14 -18.93 -5.74 1.25
N GLY A 15 -19.06 -6.95 0.69
CA GLY A 15 -19.91 -7.25 -0.46
C GLY A 15 -19.30 -6.92 -1.82
N ALA A 16 -18.01 -6.63 -1.91
CA ALA A 16 -17.35 -6.41 -3.18
C ALA A 16 -16.99 -7.73 -3.89
N GLY A 17 -17.16 -7.76 -5.21
CA GLY A 17 -16.54 -8.78 -6.05
C GLY A 17 -15.02 -8.56 -6.09
N VAL A 18 -14.25 -9.62 -5.91
CA VAL A 18 -12.78 -9.55 -5.96
C VAL A 18 -12.25 -10.46 -7.04
N GLU A 19 -11.51 -9.89 -7.96
CA GLU A 19 -10.74 -10.61 -8.96
C GLU A 19 -9.25 -10.53 -8.63
N CYS A 20 -8.56 -11.68 -8.69
CA CYS A 20 -7.14 -11.76 -8.35
C CYS A 20 -6.30 -11.97 -9.60
N VAL A 21 -5.42 -11.03 -9.89
CA VAL A 21 -4.41 -11.17 -10.94
C VAL A 21 -3.16 -11.85 -10.38
N ARG A 22 -2.64 -12.88 -11.08
CA ARG A 22 -1.49 -13.65 -10.63
C ARG A 22 -0.19 -12.93 -11.00
N LEU A 23 0.77 -12.98 -10.08
CA LEU A 23 2.18 -12.78 -10.40
C LEU A 23 2.74 -14.06 -11.00
N ASP A 24 3.65 -13.91 -11.95
CA ASP A 24 4.39 -15.03 -12.53
C ASP A 24 5.73 -15.21 -11.81
N PHE A 25 6.16 -16.45 -11.65
CA PHE A 25 7.46 -16.78 -11.07
C PHE A 25 8.35 -17.39 -12.14
N GLY A 26 9.52 -16.80 -12.34
CA GLY A 26 10.47 -17.22 -13.37
C GLY A 26 11.93 -17.16 -12.89
N ALA A 27 12.86 -17.26 -13.82
CA ALA A 27 14.30 -17.28 -13.54
C ALA A 27 14.80 -16.01 -12.81
N HIS A 28 14.09 -14.90 -12.94
CA HIS A 28 14.44 -13.61 -12.31
C HIS A 28 13.50 -13.25 -11.15
N GLY A 29 12.79 -14.23 -10.59
CA GLY A 29 11.85 -14.03 -9.48
C GLY A 29 10.43 -13.75 -9.93
N TRP A 30 9.70 -13.03 -9.08
CA TRP A 30 8.30 -12.68 -9.30
C TRP A 30 8.13 -11.48 -10.23
N THR A 31 7.17 -11.53 -11.13
CA THR A 31 6.85 -10.45 -12.08
C THR A 31 5.35 -10.24 -12.20
N LEU A 32 4.94 -9.00 -12.50
CA LEU A 32 3.57 -8.66 -12.86
C LEU A 32 3.49 -8.46 -14.38
N ASP A 33 2.60 -9.19 -15.00
CA ASP A 33 2.14 -8.90 -16.37
C ASP A 33 1.13 -7.73 -16.27
N VAL A 34 1.57 -6.54 -16.66
CA VAL A 34 0.77 -5.31 -16.56
C VAL A 34 -0.39 -5.36 -17.55
N ASP A 35 -0.20 -5.90 -18.75
CA ASP A 35 -1.27 -6.00 -19.75
C ASP A 35 -2.38 -6.94 -19.28
N ARG A 36 -2.01 -8.05 -18.63
CA ARG A 36 -2.98 -8.95 -18.00
C ARG A 36 -3.74 -8.25 -16.86
N LEU A 37 -3.05 -7.45 -16.04
CA LEU A 37 -3.73 -6.66 -15.00
C LEU A 37 -4.73 -5.68 -15.63
N LEU A 38 -4.29 -4.89 -16.59
CA LEU A 38 -5.17 -3.89 -17.24
C LEU A 38 -6.33 -4.54 -17.98
N GLY A 39 -6.10 -5.70 -18.61
CA GLY A 39 -7.15 -6.47 -19.28
C GLY A 39 -8.20 -7.07 -18.33
N ALA A 40 -7.87 -7.25 -17.06
CA ALA A 40 -8.82 -7.69 -16.03
C ALA A 40 -9.71 -6.54 -15.49
N LEU A 41 -9.32 -5.29 -15.73
CA LEU A 41 -10.10 -4.13 -15.28
C LEU A 41 -11.29 -3.89 -16.25
N THR A 42 -12.49 -3.90 -15.69
CA THR A 42 -13.75 -3.73 -16.44
C THR A 42 -14.39 -2.38 -16.11
N PRO A 43 -15.41 -1.93 -16.85
CA PRO A 43 -16.19 -0.73 -16.48
C PRO A 43 -16.84 -0.81 -15.09
N GLY A 44 -17.02 -2.01 -14.53
CA GLY A 44 -17.49 -2.23 -13.17
C GLY A 44 -16.40 -2.19 -12.10
N THR A 45 -15.13 -2.15 -12.49
CA THR A 45 -14.02 -2.12 -11.53
C THR A 45 -13.97 -0.77 -10.82
N ARG A 46 -14.05 -0.80 -9.50
CA ARG A 46 -14.04 0.41 -8.65
C ARG A 46 -12.63 0.74 -8.15
N ALA A 47 -11.82 -0.29 -7.91
CA ALA A 47 -10.47 -0.12 -7.39
C ALA A 47 -9.54 -1.24 -7.84
N VAL A 48 -8.26 -0.94 -7.92
CA VAL A 48 -7.17 -1.90 -7.98
C VAL A 48 -6.38 -1.82 -6.68
N TYR A 49 -6.05 -2.98 -6.12
CA TYR A 49 -5.28 -3.10 -4.89
C TYR A 49 -3.88 -3.64 -5.20
N ILE A 50 -2.84 -2.92 -4.80
CA ILE A 50 -1.45 -3.29 -5.03
C ILE A 50 -0.69 -3.25 -3.71
N ASN A 51 -0.16 -4.39 -3.29
CA ASN A 51 0.74 -4.51 -2.15
C ASN A 51 2.18 -4.61 -2.66
N SER A 52 2.99 -3.59 -2.39
CA SER A 52 4.37 -3.52 -2.89
C SER A 52 5.25 -2.69 -1.94
N PRO A 53 6.33 -3.28 -1.41
CA PRO A 53 6.79 -4.67 -1.55
C PRO A 53 5.74 -5.68 -1.06
N ASN A 54 5.61 -6.78 -1.79
CA ASN A 54 4.50 -7.73 -1.62
C ASN A 54 4.75 -8.75 -0.49
N ASN A 55 3.73 -9.00 0.30
CA ASN A 55 3.68 -10.13 1.22
C ASN A 55 2.84 -11.26 0.58
N PRO A 56 3.40 -12.47 0.30
CA PRO A 56 4.64 -13.01 0.87
C PRO A 56 5.87 -12.98 -0.07
N THR A 57 5.76 -12.50 -1.30
CA THR A 57 6.77 -12.76 -2.34
C THR A 57 8.00 -11.87 -2.29
N GLY A 58 7.92 -10.72 -1.62
CA GLY A 58 8.94 -9.66 -1.70
C GLY A 58 8.97 -8.91 -3.04
N TRP A 59 8.09 -9.28 -3.99
CA TRP A 59 8.02 -8.58 -5.28
C TRP A 59 7.72 -7.09 -5.08
N THR A 60 8.42 -6.28 -5.86
CA THR A 60 8.26 -4.82 -5.85
C THR A 60 7.89 -4.33 -7.24
N ILE A 61 6.87 -3.48 -7.32
CA ILE A 61 6.47 -2.87 -8.58
C ILE A 61 7.44 -1.78 -9.01
N GLY A 62 7.88 -1.83 -10.27
CA GLY A 62 8.75 -0.79 -10.82
C GLY A 62 7.98 0.48 -11.22
N ARG A 63 8.70 1.60 -11.31
CA ARG A 63 8.17 2.93 -11.61
C ARG A 63 7.40 3.01 -12.94
N GLU A 64 7.84 2.31 -13.96
CA GLU A 64 7.19 2.29 -15.27
C GLU A 64 5.82 1.61 -15.19
N ALA A 65 5.75 0.45 -14.53
CA ALA A 65 4.49 -0.25 -14.30
C ALA A 65 3.52 0.60 -13.46
N GLN A 66 4.01 1.27 -12.41
CA GLN A 66 3.19 2.19 -11.61
C GLN A 66 2.59 3.30 -12.49
N ARG A 67 3.39 3.92 -13.35
CA ARG A 67 2.91 4.98 -14.27
C ARG A 67 1.84 4.45 -15.21
N THR A 68 2.08 3.31 -15.83
CA THR A 68 1.13 2.69 -16.77
C THR A 68 -0.21 2.38 -16.09
N ILE A 69 -0.18 1.82 -14.89
CA ILE A 69 -1.38 1.51 -14.10
C ILE A 69 -2.10 2.81 -13.67
N LEU A 70 -1.36 3.80 -13.18
CA LEU A 70 -1.93 5.07 -12.74
C LEU A 70 -2.61 5.80 -13.89
N ASP A 71 -1.98 5.86 -15.07
CA ASP A 71 -2.56 6.49 -16.25
C ASP A 71 -3.82 5.77 -16.75
N HIS A 72 -3.86 4.45 -16.65
CA HIS A 72 -5.07 3.68 -16.94
C HIS A 72 -6.17 3.99 -15.94
N CYS A 73 -5.88 3.96 -14.65
CA CYS A 73 -6.83 4.23 -13.59
C CYS A 73 -7.39 5.67 -13.67
N ARG A 74 -6.57 6.65 -14.00
CA ARG A 74 -6.98 8.05 -14.27
C ARG A 74 -8.06 8.11 -15.35
N ARG A 75 -7.81 7.48 -16.51
CA ARG A 75 -8.74 7.49 -17.65
C ARG A 75 -10.07 6.85 -17.35
N HIS A 76 -10.09 5.84 -16.50
CA HIS A 76 -11.30 5.04 -16.20
C HIS A 76 -11.93 5.36 -14.85
N GLY A 77 -11.38 6.32 -14.09
CA GLY A 77 -11.90 6.71 -12.79
C GLY A 77 -11.80 5.62 -11.73
N ILE A 78 -10.82 4.73 -11.84
CA ILE A 78 -10.56 3.61 -10.93
C ILE A 78 -9.66 4.11 -9.78
N TRP A 79 -9.97 3.68 -8.55
CA TRP A 79 -9.13 3.95 -7.39
C TRP A 79 -7.91 3.02 -7.36
N ILE A 80 -6.79 3.54 -6.86
CA ILE A 80 -5.63 2.72 -6.49
C ILE A 80 -5.54 2.69 -4.97
N PHE A 81 -5.56 1.47 -4.41
CA PHE A 81 -5.17 1.20 -3.04
C PHE A 81 -3.75 0.65 -3.02
N ALA A 82 -2.80 1.46 -2.58
CA ALA A 82 -1.41 1.07 -2.43
C ALA A 82 -1.16 0.65 -0.97
N ASP A 83 -0.78 -0.60 -0.77
CA ASP A 83 -0.33 -1.09 0.52
C ASP A 83 1.20 -1.04 0.56
N ASP A 84 1.70 0.03 1.16
CA ASP A 84 3.13 0.36 1.25
C ASP A 84 3.73 -0.10 2.60
N ALA A 85 3.10 -1.09 3.28
CA ALA A 85 3.50 -1.56 4.61
C ALA A 85 4.98 -1.95 4.73
N TYR A 86 5.61 -2.33 3.63
CA TYR A 86 7.01 -2.75 3.56
C TYR A 86 7.91 -1.78 2.80
N GLU A 87 7.47 -0.55 2.53
CA GLU A 87 8.20 0.42 1.69
C GLU A 87 9.66 0.66 2.12
N ARG A 88 9.93 0.60 3.44
CA ARG A 88 11.27 0.79 4.00
C ARG A 88 12.06 -0.51 4.18
N LEU A 89 11.49 -1.66 3.83
CA LEU A 89 12.17 -2.95 3.81
C LEU A 89 12.45 -3.34 2.35
N TYR A 90 13.23 -2.49 1.68
CA TYR A 90 13.61 -2.59 0.29
C TYR A 90 15.12 -2.55 0.16
N TYR A 91 15.70 -3.52 -0.57
CA TYR A 91 17.14 -3.77 -0.58
C TYR A 91 17.89 -3.03 -1.69
N GLU A 92 17.19 -2.29 -2.55
CA GLU A 92 17.78 -1.58 -3.69
C GLU A 92 17.79 -0.06 -3.47
N GLY A 93 18.63 0.63 -4.23
CA GLY A 93 18.68 2.08 -4.29
C GLY A 93 18.92 2.74 -2.93
N ASN A 94 18.00 3.61 -2.53
CA ASN A 94 18.04 4.33 -1.24
C ASN A 94 17.25 3.62 -0.12
N HIS A 95 16.96 2.34 -0.27
CA HIS A 95 16.19 1.52 0.67
C HIS A 95 14.75 2.03 0.91
N VAL A 96 14.17 2.67 -0.11
CA VAL A 96 12.75 3.06 -0.15
C VAL A 96 12.14 2.55 -1.44
N ALA A 97 11.14 1.68 -1.34
CA ALA A 97 10.45 1.16 -2.50
C ALA A 97 9.69 2.27 -3.26
N PRO A 98 9.55 2.15 -4.60
CA PRO A 98 8.73 3.08 -5.37
C PRO A 98 7.30 3.14 -4.86
N SER A 99 6.74 4.34 -4.69
CA SER A 99 5.35 4.55 -4.29
C SER A 99 4.53 5.22 -5.40
N PHE A 100 3.23 4.93 -5.47
CA PHE A 100 2.29 5.66 -6.32
C PHE A 100 2.19 7.14 -5.94
N LEU A 101 2.45 7.48 -4.68
CA LEU A 101 2.45 8.86 -4.19
C LEU A 101 3.52 9.73 -4.85
N ASP A 102 4.59 9.13 -5.39
CA ASP A 102 5.63 9.87 -6.12
C ASP A 102 5.18 10.31 -7.53
N LEU A 103 4.07 9.77 -8.02
CA LEU A 103 3.55 9.97 -9.38
C LEU A 103 2.17 10.63 -9.39
N ALA A 104 1.41 10.50 -8.32
CA ALA A 104 0.05 10.98 -8.22
C ALA A 104 0.00 12.39 -7.61
N ASP A 105 -0.90 13.23 -8.15
CA ASP A 105 -1.25 14.49 -7.52
C ASP A 105 -2.13 14.26 -6.27
N PRO A 106 -2.08 15.14 -5.26
CA PRO A 106 -2.81 14.97 -4.00
C PRO A 106 -4.33 14.79 -4.12
N GLY A 107 -4.93 15.28 -5.22
CA GLY A 107 -6.37 15.14 -5.47
C GLY A 107 -6.77 13.88 -6.22
N GLU A 108 -5.82 13.06 -6.63
CA GLU A 108 -6.09 11.87 -7.44
C GLU A 108 -6.62 10.70 -6.61
N ARG A 109 -7.21 9.73 -7.30
CA ARG A 109 -7.83 8.54 -6.69
C ARG A 109 -6.80 7.51 -6.25
N VAL A 110 -5.85 7.94 -5.42
CA VAL A 110 -4.81 7.09 -4.82
C VAL A 110 -4.93 7.16 -3.30
N ILE A 111 -5.00 5.99 -2.67
CA ILE A 111 -4.93 5.83 -1.22
C ILE A 111 -3.72 4.97 -0.95
N SER A 112 -2.77 5.49 -0.18
CA SER A 112 -1.63 4.71 0.32
C SER A 112 -1.82 4.42 1.80
N THR A 113 -1.56 3.18 2.20
CA THR A 113 -1.60 2.75 3.60
C THR A 113 -0.24 2.25 4.04
N ASN A 114 0.16 2.65 5.24
CA ASN A 114 1.45 2.28 5.79
C ASN A 114 1.35 1.96 7.28
N THR A 115 2.40 1.38 7.85
CA THR A 115 2.42 0.92 9.23
C THR A 115 3.80 1.06 9.87
N PHE A 116 3.82 1.35 11.16
CA PHE A 116 5.03 1.28 11.97
C PHE A 116 5.46 -0.16 12.30
N SER A 117 4.56 -1.12 12.06
CA SER A 117 4.75 -2.52 12.48
C SER A 117 5.98 -3.18 11.88
N LYS A 118 6.33 -2.85 10.62
CA LYS A 118 7.37 -3.56 9.86
C LYS A 118 8.69 -2.83 9.93
N SER A 119 8.76 -1.65 9.35
CA SER A 119 9.99 -0.86 9.24
C SER A 119 10.64 -0.52 10.59
N TRP A 120 9.84 -0.28 11.63
CA TRP A 120 10.32 0.07 12.97
C TRP A 120 10.10 -1.03 14.02
N LEU A 121 9.74 -2.27 13.58
CA LEU A 121 9.51 -3.43 14.46
C LEU A 121 8.45 -3.17 15.54
N MET A 122 7.47 -2.30 15.26
CA MET A 122 6.45 -1.84 16.23
C MET A 122 5.12 -2.60 16.07
N THR A 123 5.15 -3.92 15.89
CA THR A 123 3.95 -4.73 15.64
C THR A 123 2.90 -4.64 16.75
N GLY A 124 3.34 -4.62 18.00
CA GLY A 124 2.47 -4.53 19.20
C GLY A 124 1.91 -3.14 19.46
N TRP A 125 2.44 -2.09 18.84
CA TRP A 125 2.03 -0.71 19.09
C TRP A 125 0.74 -0.30 18.34
N ARG A 126 0.34 -1.08 17.33
CA ARG A 126 -0.88 -0.87 16.54
C ARG A 126 -1.00 0.54 15.96
N LEU A 127 0.07 1.04 15.34
CA LEU A 127 0.15 2.36 14.73
C LEU A 127 0.40 2.24 13.22
N GLY A 128 -0.26 3.10 12.45
CA GLY A 128 -0.10 3.26 11.03
C GLY A 128 -0.70 4.57 10.57
N TRP A 129 -0.64 4.83 9.27
CA TRP A 129 -1.25 6.00 8.66
C TRP A 129 -1.78 5.66 7.26
N ALA A 130 -2.67 6.49 6.78
CA ALA A 130 -3.09 6.51 5.39
C ALA A 130 -2.86 7.90 4.80
N VAL A 131 -2.40 7.94 3.56
CA VAL A 131 -2.37 9.15 2.74
C VAL A 131 -3.53 9.05 1.79
N VAL A 132 -4.39 10.05 1.81
CA VAL A 132 -5.66 10.03 1.08
C VAL A 132 -5.91 11.39 0.39
N PRO A 133 -6.67 11.44 -0.69
CA PRO A 133 -7.11 12.69 -1.26
C PRO A 133 -7.90 13.54 -0.25
N PRO A 134 -7.74 14.88 -0.26
CA PRO A 134 -8.44 15.77 0.68
C PRO A 134 -9.97 15.59 0.72
N ALA A 135 -10.57 15.19 -0.40
CA ALA A 135 -12.01 14.94 -0.48
C ALA A 135 -12.51 13.79 0.41
N LEU A 136 -11.62 12.88 0.85
CA LEU A 136 -11.97 11.76 1.74
C LEU A 136 -11.68 12.03 3.21
N GLU A 137 -11.02 13.14 3.54
CA GLU A 137 -10.55 13.43 4.91
C GLU A 137 -11.69 13.37 5.94
N ALA A 138 -12.78 14.08 5.67
CA ALA A 138 -13.91 14.16 6.61
C ALA A 138 -14.60 12.81 6.85
N ASP A 139 -14.74 11.99 5.82
CA ASP A 139 -15.39 10.69 5.94
C ASP A 139 -14.48 9.66 6.62
N LEU A 140 -13.20 9.69 6.34
CA LEU A 140 -12.23 8.83 7.03
C LEU A 140 -12.05 9.23 8.49
N ALA A 141 -12.07 10.52 8.81
CA ALA A 141 -12.04 10.99 10.19
C ALA A 141 -13.20 10.41 11.01
N LYS A 142 -14.43 10.42 10.44
CA LYS A 142 -15.62 9.77 11.08
C LYS A 142 -15.42 8.27 11.27
N LEU A 143 -14.90 7.57 10.25
CA LEU A 143 -14.64 6.13 10.36
C LEU A 143 -13.62 5.81 11.45
N VAL A 144 -12.57 6.61 11.57
CA VAL A 144 -11.58 6.48 12.65
C VAL A 144 -12.22 6.74 14.00
N GLU A 145 -13.00 7.81 14.13
CA GLU A 145 -13.70 8.16 15.37
C GLU A 145 -14.61 7.02 15.85
N TYR A 146 -15.43 6.45 14.94
CA TYR A 146 -16.38 5.40 15.31
C TYR A 146 -15.73 4.02 15.52
N ASN A 147 -14.54 3.78 14.98
CA ASN A 147 -13.85 2.52 15.12
C ASN A 147 -12.93 2.51 16.36
N THR A 148 -12.00 3.48 16.47
CA THR A 148 -10.95 3.49 17.49
C THR A 148 -10.78 4.82 18.21
N SER A 149 -11.54 5.84 17.85
CA SER A 149 -11.41 7.25 18.23
C SER A 149 -10.06 7.86 17.80
N CYS A 150 -8.96 7.33 18.31
CA CYS A 150 -7.59 7.69 17.88
C CYS A 150 -6.59 6.66 18.39
N ALA A 151 -5.37 6.70 17.86
CA ALA A 151 -4.25 5.98 18.47
C ALA A 151 -3.93 6.60 19.85
N PRO A 152 -3.61 5.81 20.89
CA PRO A 152 -3.23 6.34 22.20
C PRO A 152 -2.06 7.34 22.13
N VAL A 153 -2.09 8.40 22.92
CA VAL A 153 -1.10 9.50 22.86
C VAL A 153 0.34 9.01 22.99
N PHE A 154 0.59 8.05 23.89
CA PHE A 154 1.94 7.50 24.06
C PHE A 154 2.40 6.71 22.83
N VAL A 155 1.49 6.06 22.11
CA VAL A 155 1.77 5.37 20.85
C VAL A 155 2.11 6.38 19.75
N GLN A 156 1.37 7.51 19.68
CA GLN A 156 1.67 8.58 18.73
C GLN A 156 3.06 9.19 18.99
N ARG A 157 3.42 9.40 20.25
CA ARG A 157 4.77 9.87 20.63
C ARG A 157 5.87 8.88 20.28
N ALA A 158 5.61 7.58 20.45
CA ALA A 158 6.52 6.52 19.99
C ALA A 158 6.68 6.53 18.47
N GLY A 159 5.60 6.73 17.71
CA GLY A 159 5.65 6.90 16.27
C GLY A 159 6.47 8.11 15.84
N LEU A 160 6.31 9.26 16.53
CA LEU A 160 7.15 10.43 16.29
C LEU A 160 8.64 10.12 16.52
N ALA A 161 8.98 9.45 17.61
CA ALA A 161 10.36 9.02 17.85
C ALA A 161 10.87 8.06 16.76
N ALA A 162 10.04 7.14 16.31
CA ALA A 162 10.38 6.21 15.24
C ALA A 162 10.72 6.93 13.92
N VAL A 163 9.92 7.89 13.47
CA VAL A 163 10.19 8.61 12.22
C VAL A 163 11.33 9.62 12.32
N THR A 164 11.62 10.14 13.51
CA THR A 164 12.68 11.16 13.71
C THR A 164 14.03 10.56 14.10
N GLN A 165 14.05 9.37 14.71
CA GLN A 165 15.26 8.77 15.30
C GLN A 165 15.42 7.28 14.95
N GLY A 166 14.46 6.65 14.31
CA GLY A 166 14.40 5.21 14.11
C GLY A 166 15.15 4.69 12.86
N GLU A 167 15.82 5.55 12.11
CA GLU A 167 16.57 5.13 10.92
C GLU A 167 17.62 4.03 11.20
N PRO A 168 18.36 4.06 12.33
CA PRO A 168 19.29 2.98 12.66
C PRO A 168 18.62 1.61 12.86
N VAL A 169 17.35 1.56 13.26
CA VAL A 169 16.58 0.32 13.39
C VAL A 169 16.32 -0.28 12.00
N ILE A 170 15.92 0.56 11.05
CA ILE A 170 15.68 0.15 9.66
C ILE A 170 16.98 -0.37 9.05
N ALA A 171 18.07 0.39 9.17
CA ALA A 171 19.38 0.00 8.67
C ALA A 171 19.85 -1.34 9.24
N HIS A 172 19.67 -1.56 10.55
CA HIS A 172 19.97 -2.84 11.20
C HIS A 172 19.10 -3.99 10.68
N THR A 173 17.83 -3.71 10.38
CA THR A 173 16.89 -4.73 9.87
C THR A 173 17.22 -5.16 8.44
N LEU A 174 17.81 -4.25 7.64
CA LEU A 174 18.20 -4.51 6.25
C LEU A 174 19.58 -5.16 6.11
N ALA A 175 20.43 -5.11 7.14
CA ALA A 175 21.77 -5.69 7.18
C ALA A 175 21.75 -7.22 7.41
#